data_59e0b049581fc5b016e4b66d6be0945c
#
_entry.id   59e0b049581fc5b016e4b66d6be0945c
#
_cell.length_a   1.000
_cell.length_b   1.000
_cell.length_c   1.000
_cell.angle_alpha   90.00
_cell.angle_beta   90.00
_cell.angle_gamma   90.00
#
_symmetry.space_group_name_H-M   'P 1'
#
loop_
_entity.id
_entity.type
_entity.pdbx_description
1 polymer ?
#
loop_
_entity_poly.entity_id
_entity_poly.type
_entity_poly.pdbx_seq_one_letter_code
_entity_poly.pdbx_strand_id
1 'polypeptide(L)'
;MAASPHLKRLVFLVWLLVAIFYFYLSYNYIRASMADRKLADYLQYVVQIAGNDNRPSKEIRALILVRAQELSLPVRGEQISILGGGPTLNVTVDYIVDIDVPLVRSQIYSKRFEHTIKYQVGKTF
;
A
#
# COMPACT_ATOMS: atom_id res chain seq x y z
N MET A 1 9.87 -46.47 15.91
CA MET A 1 8.55 -46.16 16.44
C MET A 1 7.55 -46.00 15.29
N ALA A 2 6.66 -46.95 15.14
CA ALA A 2 5.67 -46.86 14.09
C ALA A 2 4.61 -45.84 14.52
N ALA A 3 4.62 -44.63 13.91
CA ALA A 3 3.57 -43.66 14.15
C ALA A 3 2.25 -44.24 13.67
N SER A 4 1.20 -44.12 14.47
CA SER A 4 -0.13 -44.54 14.03
C SER A 4 -0.56 -43.74 12.82
N PRO A 5 -1.38 -44.32 11.90
CA PRO A 5 -1.86 -43.55 10.73
C PRO A 5 -2.63 -42.28 11.12
N HIS A 6 -3.27 -42.30 12.28
CA HIS A 6 -3.98 -41.14 12.80
C HIS A 6 -3.04 -40.00 13.18
N LEU A 7 -1.89 -40.32 13.76
CA LEU A 7 -0.87 -39.32 14.13
C LEU A 7 -0.30 -38.64 12.89
N LYS A 8 0.02 -39.42 11.85
CA LYS A 8 0.50 -38.89 10.58
C LYS A 8 -0.51 -37.94 9.91
N ARG A 9 -1.79 -38.32 9.94
CA ARG A 9 -2.87 -37.47 9.42
C ARG A 9 -3.01 -36.21 10.23
N LEU A 10 -2.91 -36.29 11.54
CA LEU A 10 -3.00 -35.13 12.42
C LEU A 10 -1.86 -34.16 12.14
N VAL A 11 -0.62 -34.66 12.03
CA VAL A 11 0.54 -33.81 11.69
C VAL A 11 0.37 -33.18 10.33
N PHE A 12 -0.11 -33.92 9.34
CA PHE A 12 -0.37 -33.39 8.01
C PHE A 12 -1.41 -32.27 8.04
N LEU A 13 -2.52 -32.45 8.78
CA LEU A 13 -3.55 -31.44 8.92
C LEU A 13 -3.02 -30.19 9.60
N VAL A 14 -2.20 -30.33 10.63
CA VAL A 14 -1.57 -29.18 11.32
C VAL A 14 -0.67 -28.41 10.36
N TRP A 15 0.15 -29.11 9.59
CA TRP A 15 1.00 -28.49 8.58
C TRP A 15 0.19 -27.76 7.51
N LEU A 16 -0.91 -28.38 7.07
CA LEU A 16 -1.81 -27.77 6.08
C LEU A 16 -2.44 -26.49 6.63
N LEU A 17 -2.90 -26.51 7.87
CA LEU A 17 -3.46 -25.31 8.51
C LEU A 17 -2.43 -24.19 8.65
N VAL A 18 -1.21 -24.54 9.04
CA VAL A 18 -0.11 -23.57 9.14
C VAL A 18 0.19 -22.96 7.77
N ALA A 19 0.23 -23.77 6.72
CA ALA A 19 0.46 -23.31 5.36
C ALA A 19 -0.65 -22.35 4.89
N ILE A 20 -1.92 -22.71 5.13
CA ILE A 20 -3.06 -21.86 4.77
C ILE A 20 -3.01 -20.54 5.52
N PHE A 21 -2.72 -20.58 6.81
CA PHE A 21 -2.59 -19.39 7.65
C PHE A 21 -1.47 -18.47 7.14
N TYR A 22 -0.32 -19.06 6.83
CA TYR A 22 0.81 -18.31 6.28
C TYR A 22 0.48 -17.68 4.93
N PHE A 23 -0.19 -18.43 4.05
CA PHE A 23 -0.65 -17.90 2.76
C PHE A 23 -1.63 -16.75 2.94
N TYR A 24 -2.56 -16.86 3.88
CA TYR A 24 -3.53 -15.82 4.15
C TYR A 24 -2.85 -14.51 4.60
N LEU A 25 -1.90 -14.61 5.51
CA LEU A 25 -1.14 -13.44 5.97
C LEU A 25 -0.31 -12.84 4.85
N SER A 26 0.37 -13.68 4.07
CA SER A 26 1.18 -13.24 2.94
C SER A 26 0.33 -12.60 1.86
N TYR A 27 -0.87 -13.13 1.61
CA TYR A 27 -1.80 -12.57 0.62
C TYR A 27 -2.22 -11.16 1.01
N ASN A 28 -2.60 -10.92 2.26
CA ASN A 28 -2.98 -9.60 2.73
C ASN A 28 -1.82 -8.60 2.61
N TYR A 29 -0.63 -9.02 2.98
CA TYR A 29 0.57 -8.19 2.86
C TYR A 29 0.89 -7.88 1.40
N ILE A 30 0.87 -8.89 0.54
CA ILE A 30 1.15 -8.73 -0.90
C ILE A 30 0.11 -7.80 -1.54
N ARG A 31 -1.17 -7.99 -1.21
CA ARG A 31 -2.24 -7.15 -1.72
C ARG A 31 -2.04 -5.67 -1.35
N ALA A 32 -1.72 -5.39 -0.10
CA ALA A 32 -1.45 -4.04 0.37
C ALA A 32 -0.22 -3.45 -0.34
N SER A 33 0.84 -4.22 -0.49
CA SER A 33 2.07 -3.78 -1.17
C SER A 33 1.85 -3.52 -2.65
N MET A 34 1.05 -4.34 -3.33
CA MET A 34 0.72 -4.13 -4.74
C MET A 34 -0.15 -2.89 -4.93
N ALA A 35 -1.13 -2.67 -4.05
CA ALA A 35 -1.96 -1.48 -4.10
C ALA A 35 -1.12 -0.22 -3.85
N ASP A 36 -0.19 -0.26 -2.90
CA ASP A 36 0.74 0.82 -2.63
C ASP A 36 1.63 1.14 -3.84
N ARG A 37 2.15 0.10 -4.52
CA ARG A 37 2.94 0.29 -5.74
C ARG A 37 2.14 0.96 -6.84
N LYS A 38 0.88 0.56 -7.03
CA LYS A 38 -0.02 1.20 -7.99
C LYS A 38 -0.27 2.67 -7.64
N LEU A 39 -0.42 2.96 -6.36
CA LEU A 39 -0.56 4.34 -5.90
C LEU A 39 0.71 5.14 -6.18
N ALA A 40 1.88 4.58 -5.91
CA ALA A 40 3.16 5.23 -6.18
C ALA A 40 3.34 5.56 -7.67
N ASP A 41 3.00 4.62 -8.55
CA ASP A 41 3.04 4.84 -10.00
C ASP A 41 2.08 5.95 -10.43
N TYR A 42 0.89 5.97 -9.85
CA TYR A 42 -0.10 7.00 -10.11
C TYR A 42 0.37 8.38 -9.61
N LEU A 43 1.04 8.42 -8.45
CA LEU A 43 1.61 9.66 -7.92
C LEU A 43 2.64 10.25 -8.87
N GLN A 44 3.51 9.44 -9.45
CA GLN A 44 4.48 9.90 -10.45
C GLN A 44 3.78 10.51 -11.66
N TYR A 45 2.74 9.85 -12.14
CA TYR A 45 1.94 10.32 -13.27
C TYR A 45 1.26 11.67 -12.96
N VAL A 46 0.61 11.76 -11.81
CA VAL A 46 -0.11 12.98 -11.38
C VAL A 46 0.85 14.14 -11.18
N VAL A 47 1.99 13.90 -10.52
CA VAL A 47 2.99 14.95 -10.29
C VAL A 47 3.53 15.48 -11.61
N GLN A 48 3.80 14.60 -12.57
CA GLN A 48 4.30 15.01 -13.87
C GLN A 48 3.30 15.87 -14.64
N ILE A 49 2.04 15.45 -14.67
CA ILE A 49 0.96 16.21 -15.33
C ILE A 49 0.69 17.52 -14.59
N ALA A 50 0.57 17.47 -13.29
CA ALA A 50 0.26 18.65 -12.48
C ALA A 50 1.37 19.69 -12.55
N GLY A 51 2.63 19.25 -12.61
CA GLY A 51 3.76 20.16 -12.81
C GLY A 51 3.76 20.80 -14.18
N ASN A 52 3.44 20.06 -15.23
CA ASN A 52 3.34 20.59 -16.60
C ASN A 52 2.18 21.58 -16.75
N ASP A 53 1.02 21.25 -16.22
CA ASP A 53 -0.21 22.03 -16.38
C ASP A 53 -0.41 23.06 -15.26
N ASN A 54 0.47 23.10 -14.28
CA ASN A 54 0.41 24.01 -13.14
C ASN A 54 -0.93 23.92 -12.38
N ARG A 55 -1.38 22.70 -12.11
CA ARG A 55 -2.67 22.45 -11.47
C ARG A 55 -2.67 22.84 -10.00
N PRO A 56 -3.82 23.31 -9.45
CA PRO A 56 -3.91 23.67 -8.03
C PRO A 56 -3.77 22.44 -7.12
N SER A 57 -3.23 22.66 -5.92
CA SER A 57 -2.98 21.58 -4.95
C SER A 57 -4.25 20.86 -4.50
N LYS A 58 -5.39 21.56 -4.46
CA LYS A 58 -6.69 20.92 -4.13
C LYS A 58 -7.07 19.84 -5.14
N GLU A 59 -6.84 20.11 -6.43
CA GLU A 59 -7.13 19.14 -7.49
C GLU A 59 -6.20 17.94 -7.41
N ILE A 60 -4.92 18.18 -7.17
CA ILE A 60 -3.92 17.12 -7.00
C ILE A 60 -4.30 16.20 -5.83
N ARG A 61 -4.64 16.79 -4.69
CA ARG A 61 -5.06 16.04 -3.51
C ARG A 61 -6.31 15.21 -3.77
N ALA A 62 -7.30 15.78 -4.45
CA ALA A 62 -8.53 15.09 -4.80
C ALA A 62 -8.26 13.89 -5.70
N LEU A 63 -7.42 14.03 -6.71
CA LEU A 63 -7.05 12.94 -7.61
C LEU A 63 -6.36 11.79 -6.85
N ILE A 64 -5.45 12.13 -5.96
CA ILE A 64 -4.74 11.12 -5.15
C ILE A 64 -5.71 10.38 -4.22
N LEU A 65 -6.61 11.11 -3.55
CA LEU A 65 -7.60 10.52 -2.66
C LEU A 65 -8.54 9.57 -3.38
N VAL A 66 -9.04 9.96 -4.56
CA VAL A 66 -9.92 9.12 -5.38
C VAL A 66 -9.20 7.83 -5.76
N ARG A 67 -7.96 7.93 -6.21
CA ARG A 67 -7.19 6.75 -6.59
C ARG A 67 -6.90 5.84 -5.40
N ALA A 68 -6.58 6.41 -4.24
CA ALA A 68 -6.37 5.64 -3.02
C ALA A 68 -7.64 4.88 -2.62
N GLN A 69 -8.81 5.51 -2.74
CA GLN A 69 -10.09 4.86 -2.48
C GLN A 69 -10.37 3.71 -3.46
N GLU A 70 -10.07 3.90 -4.74
CA GLU A 70 -10.19 2.84 -5.74
C GLU A 70 -9.30 1.63 -5.43
N LEU A 71 -8.12 1.89 -4.86
CA LEU A 71 -7.17 0.86 -4.44
C LEU A 71 -7.47 0.31 -3.05
N SER A 72 -8.52 0.80 -2.39
CA SER A 72 -8.88 0.44 -1.01
C SER A 72 -7.76 0.70 0.00
N LEU A 73 -7.02 1.78 -0.20
CA LEU A 73 -5.98 2.22 0.72
C LEU A 73 -6.51 3.27 1.69
N PRO A 74 -6.13 3.20 2.98
CA PRO A 74 -6.63 4.11 4.01
C PRO A 74 -5.83 5.42 4.03
N VAL A 75 -5.84 6.15 2.92
CA VAL A 75 -5.15 7.43 2.80
C VAL A 75 -6.14 8.55 3.12
N ARG A 76 -5.74 9.46 4.00
CA ARG A 76 -6.51 10.65 4.36
C ARG A 76 -5.88 11.89 3.73
N GLY A 77 -6.69 12.92 3.48
CA GLY A 77 -6.20 14.19 2.94
C GLY A 77 -5.08 14.82 3.76
N GLU A 78 -5.12 14.67 5.07
CA GLU A 78 -4.08 15.16 6.00
C GLU A 78 -2.72 14.49 5.79
N GLN A 79 -2.72 13.28 5.28
CA GLN A 79 -1.51 12.50 5.03
C GLN A 79 -0.86 12.83 3.69
N ILE A 80 -1.51 13.65 2.88
CA ILE A 80 -1.00 14.12 1.61
C ILE A 80 -0.47 15.54 1.81
N SER A 81 0.84 15.72 1.64
CA SER A 81 1.50 17.02 1.73
C SER A 81 1.92 17.45 0.34
N ILE A 82 1.46 18.62 -0.10
CA ILE A 82 1.78 19.18 -1.40
C ILE A 82 2.49 20.49 -1.19
N LEU A 83 3.75 20.54 -1.61
CA LEU A 83 4.60 21.72 -1.48
C LEU A 83 4.99 22.23 -2.84
N GLY A 84 5.03 23.55 -2.99
CA GLY A 84 5.42 24.20 -4.25
C GLY A 84 4.34 24.08 -5.32
N GLY A 85 4.72 24.30 -6.54
CA GLY A 85 3.85 24.21 -7.72
C GLY A 85 4.66 24.33 -9.00
N GLY A 86 4.09 23.87 -10.12
CA GLY A 86 4.79 23.85 -11.39
C GLY A 86 6.11 23.09 -11.32
N PRO A 87 7.24 23.70 -11.68
CA PRO A 87 8.53 23.00 -11.69
C PRO A 87 9.10 22.70 -10.30
N THR A 88 8.52 23.24 -9.22
CA THR A 88 8.96 22.98 -7.84
C THR A 88 7.99 22.09 -7.09
N LEU A 89 7.06 21.45 -7.78
CA LEU A 89 6.04 20.60 -7.17
C LEU A 89 6.67 19.38 -6.47
N ASN A 90 6.28 19.19 -5.21
CA ASN A 90 6.72 18.07 -4.40
C ASN A 90 5.50 17.52 -3.64
N VAL A 91 5.20 16.27 -3.84
CA VAL A 91 4.06 15.59 -3.20
C VAL A 91 4.58 14.47 -2.32
N THR A 92 4.19 14.50 -1.05
CA THR A 92 4.50 13.46 -0.08
C THR A 92 3.22 12.82 0.41
N VAL A 93 3.14 11.50 0.33
CA VAL A 93 2.03 10.72 0.87
C VAL A 93 2.59 9.77 1.92
N ASP A 94 2.08 9.87 3.14
CA ASP A 94 2.49 9.03 4.26
C ASP A 94 1.24 8.46 4.91
N TYR A 95 1.10 7.14 4.88
CA TYR A 95 -0.07 6.48 5.43
C TYR A 95 0.30 5.13 6.04
N ILE A 96 -0.57 4.62 6.91
CA ILE A 96 -0.39 3.36 7.60
C ILE A 96 -1.51 2.42 7.21
N VAL A 97 -1.15 1.21 6.81
CA VAL A 97 -2.10 0.12 6.55
C VAL A 97 -2.08 -0.84 7.72
N ASP A 98 -3.23 -1.05 8.34
CA ASP A 98 -3.39 -2.02 9.40
C ASP A 98 -3.73 -3.38 8.78
N ILE A 99 -2.90 -4.37 9.06
CA ILE A 99 -3.09 -5.74 8.59
C ILE A 99 -3.59 -6.56 9.76
N ASP A 100 -4.84 -7.02 9.68
CA ASP A 100 -5.42 -7.87 10.72
C ASP A 100 -4.75 -9.24 10.69
N VAL A 101 -4.27 -9.67 11.86
CA VAL A 101 -3.75 -11.01 12.04
C VAL A 101 -4.90 -11.85 12.61
N PRO A 102 -5.47 -12.82 11.84
CA PRO A 102 -6.50 -13.69 12.37
C PRO A 102 -5.92 -14.54 13.51
N LEU A 103 -6.64 -14.78 14.55
CA LEU A 103 -6.28 -15.51 15.78
C LEU A 103 -5.61 -14.67 16.87
N VAL A 104 -5.07 -13.50 16.59
CA VAL A 104 -4.51 -12.62 17.61
C VAL A 104 -5.33 -11.33 17.62
N ARG A 105 -6.32 -11.27 18.51
CA ARG A 105 -7.27 -10.16 18.57
C ARG A 105 -6.65 -8.83 18.99
N SER A 106 -5.48 -8.86 19.61
CA SER A 106 -4.85 -7.67 20.19
C SER A 106 -3.64 -7.17 19.41
N GLN A 107 -3.20 -7.87 18.36
CA GLN A 107 -2.04 -7.45 17.57
C GLN A 107 -2.45 -7.21 16.12
N ILE A 108 -2.52 -5.93 15.77
CA ILE A 108 -2.66 -5.48 14.40
C ILE A 108 -1.26 -5.15 13.91
N TYR A 109 -0.84 -5.76 12.82
CA TYR A 109 0.43 -5.39 12.19
C TYR A 109 0.19 -4.14 11.34
N SER A 110 0.89 -3.06 11.68
CA SER A 110 0.80 -1.81 10.95
C SER A 110 2.02 -1.63 10.06
N LYS A 111 1.79 -1.43 8.77
CA LYS A 111 2.83 -1.13 7.79
C LYS A 111 2.71 0.33 7.37
N ARG A 112 3.77 1.10 7.58
CA ARG A 112 3.86 2.49 7.14
C ARG A 112 4.42 2.56 5.73
N PHE A 113 3.71 3.27 4.86
CA PHE A 113 4.15 3.57 3.51
C PHE A 113 4.37 5.07 3.38
N GLU A 114 5.53 5.46 2.89
CA GLU A 114 5.86 6.86 2.66
C GLU A 114 6.41 7.02 1.25
N HIS A 115 5.82 7.94 0.49
CA HIS A 115 6.25 8.25 -0.87
C HIS A 115 6.46 9.75 -1.01
N THR A 116 7.61 10.13 -1.52
CA THR A 116 7.91 11.52 -1.86
C THR A 116 8.24 11.59 -3.34
N ILE A 117 7.41 12.31 -4.09
CA ILE A 117 7.55 12.45 -5.54
C ILE A 117 7.79 13.91 -5.87
N LYS A 118 8.89 14.19 -6.57
CA LYS A 118 9.24 15.52 -7.03
C LYS A 118 9.04 15.61 -8.53
N TYR A 119 8.50 16.73 -8.99
CA TYR A 119 8.44 17.04 -10.42
C TYR A 119 9.86 17.18 -10.96
N GLN A 120 10.11 16.53 -12.08
CA GLN A 120 11.42 16.59 -12.73
C GLN A 120 11.31 17.24 -14.09
N VAL A 121 11.95 18.41 -14.23
CA VAL A 121 12.00 19.15 -15.49
C VAL A 121 13.06 18.52 -16.40
N GLY A 122 12.68 18.33 -17.68
CA GLY A 122 13.63 17.87 -18.68
C GLY A 122 13.88 16.38 -18.75
N LYS A 123 13.22 15.57 -17.91
CA LYS A 123 13.24 14.12 -18.08
C LYS A 123 12.15 13.69 -19.03
N THR A 124 12.54 13.15 -20.15
CA THR A 124 11.67 12.41 -21.04
C THR A 124 11.60 10.95 -20.56
N PHE A 125 10.43 10.49 -20.28
CA PHE A 125 10.22 9.10 -19.95
C PHE A 125 9.88 8.32 -21.20
#